data_f7f64365de4984487168adf12a168fa2
#
_entry.id   f7f64365de4984487168adf12a168fa2
#
_cell.length_a   1.000
_cell.length_b   1.000
_cell.length_c   1.000
_cell.angle_alpha   90.00
_cell.angle_beta   90.00
_cell.angle_gamma   90.00
#
_symmetry.space_group_name_H-M   'P 1'
#
loop_
_entity.id
_entity.type
_entity.pdbx_description
1 polymer ?
#
loop_
_entity_poly.entity_id
_entity_poly.type
_entity_poly.pdbx_seq_one_letter_code
_entity_poly.pdbx_strand_id
1 'polypeptide(L)'
;MATLLDHLLKLTDHRDRDHLELTLSKALIDLLPIERVVMARVLSEEGSRRWLEIASLDARGGGKLIDPLWVDFGALRSVDDDKSRLQCLQSQAKVELAWAGEEGPRITYLPLFADNPDDDEGVVEIHSGAVLKPEQQATTDALLHVFRNMYRLLAYSDRDALTGLLNRKALDDTFYSAVLEELGESIQAQQAAPAPTDASGQERRHRVPPNYWLGSVSVDGFDQINDKYGNLVAEDVLLLVARIMRNTFRTYDRLYRLGGDKFAVLMHCPEEALVLAAFERFRVNVEKFKTAQVGGVTICAGFSRVSAEDSPDSTLARAERAVDFCQSSGANQVASHGELVRRGLFTP
;
A
#
# COMPACT_ATOMS: atom_id res chain seq x y z
N MET A 1 12.54 29.35 -14.09
CA MET A 1 12.92 27.92 -13.93
C MET A 1 13.16 27.67 -12.46
N ALA A 2 12.53 26.65 -11.88
CA ALA A 2 12.82 26.23 -10.53
C ALA A 2 14.26 25.72 -10.44
N THR A 3 14.97 26.06 -9.38
CA THR A 3 16.35 25.65 -9.16
C THR A 3 16.39 24.26 -8.50
N LEU A 4 17.57 23.63 -8.49
CA LEU A 4 17.77 22.38 -7.75
C LEU A 4 17.36 22.56 -6.27
N LEU A 5 17.69 23.71 -5.67
CA LEU A 5 17.34 24.02 -4.28
C LEU A 5 15.81 24.05 -4.06
N ASP A 6 15.06 24.65 -5.00
CA ASP A 6 13.58 24.70 -4.90
C ASP A 6 12.97 23.30 -4.93
N HIS A 7 13.53 22.40 -5.74
CA HIS A 7 13.06 21.01 -5.80
C HIS A 7 13.45 20.20 -4.57
N LEU A 8 14.66 20.41 -4.04
CA LEU A 8 15.11 19.78 -2.79
C LEU A 8 14.25 20.23 -1.60
N LEU A 9 13.91 21.51 -1.52
CA LEU A 9 12.99 22.04 -0.49
C LEU A 9 11.61 21.35 -0.61
N LYS A 10 11.05 21.27 -1.82
CA LYS A 10 9.77 20.57 -2.04
C LYS A 10 9.82 19.11 -1.63
N LEU A 11 10.92 18.39 -1.93
CA LEU A 11 11.06 17.00 -1.49
C LEU A 11 11.06 16.85 0.04
N THR A 12 11.63 17.84 0.76
CA THR A 12 11.68 17.81 2.23
C THR A 12 10.40 18.30 2.92
N ASP A 13 9.51 19.00 2.21
CA ASP A 13 8.24 19.48 2.74
C ASP A 13 7.13 18.42 2.78
N HIS A 14 7.29 17.33 2.03
CA HIS A 14 6.29 16.28 1.98
C HIS A 14 6.24 15.46 3.26
N ARG A 15 5.02 15.15 3.69
CA ARG A 15 4.73 14.27 4.83
C ARG A 15 4.09 12.94 4.42
N ASP A 16 3.90 12.74 3.10
CA ASP A 16 3.27 11.57 2.51
C ASP A 16 4.19 11.00 1.42
N ARG A 17 4.28 9.67 1.37
CA ARG A 17 5.15 8.94 0.43
C ARG A 17 4.69 9.06 -1.01
N ASP A 18 3.39 9.02 -1.25
CA ASP A 18 2.82 8.99 -2.61
C ASP A 18 3.09 10.31 -3.34
N HIS A 19 3.02 11.43 -2.61
CA HIS A 19 3.41 12.74 -3.13
C HIS A 19 4.92 12.90 -3.33
N LEU A 20 5.74 12.19 -2.55
CA LEU A 20 7.19 12.25 -2.67
C LEU A 20 7.69 11.71 -4.02
N GLU A 21 7.09 10.62 -4.50
CA GLU A 21 7.44 9.99 -5.78
C GLU A 21 7.11 10.88 -6.98
N LEU A 22 5.92 11.49 -6.95
CA LEU A 22 5.53 12.45 -7.98
C LEU A 22 6.45 13.68 -7.98
N THR A 23 6.84 14.16 -6.80
CA THR A 23 7.74 15.32 -6.65
C THR A 23 9.14 15.00 -7.18
N LEU A 24 9.67 13.80 -6.91
CA LEU A 24 10.93 13.36 -7.49
C LEU A 24 10.84 13.28 -9.01
N SER A 25 9.79 12.65 -9.55
CA SER A 25 9.59 12.52 -11.00
C SER A 25 9.55 13.89 -11.67
N LYS A 26 8.84 14.84 -11.07
CA LYS A 26 8.75 16.21 -11.55
C LYS A 26 10.09 16.95 -11.47
N ALA A 27 10.83 16.81 -10.38
CA ALA A 27 12.15 17.41 -10.23
C ALA A 27 13.14 16.90 -11.28
N LEU A 28 13.12 15.60 -11.58
CA LEU A 28 13.95 15.00 -12.61
C LEU A 28 13.61 15.58 -14.00
N ILE A 29 12.33 15.69 -14.34
CA ILE A 29 11.89 16.27 -15.65
C ILE A 29 12.22 17.76 -15.75
N ASP A 30 12.04 18.52 -14.70
CA ASP A 30 12.27 19.97 -14.73
C ASP A 30 13.76 20.35 -14.81
N LEU A 31 14.64 19.52 -14.25
CA LEU A 31 16.07 19.80 -14.12
C LEU A 31 16.95 19.11 -15.16
N LEU A 32 16.47 18.06 -15.79
CA LEU A 32 17.26 17.23 -16.72
C LEU A 32 16.65 17.26 -18.12
N PRO A 33 17.47 17.12 -19.17
CA PRO A 33 17.00 17.02 -20.56
C PRO A 33 16.51 15.60 -20.85
N ILE A 34 15.46 15.17 -20.16
CA ILE A 34 14.87 13.84 -20.25
C ILE A 34 13.47 13.90 -20.81
N GLU A 35 13.00 12.82 -21.41
CA GLU A 35 11.72 12.72 -22.08
C GLU A 35 10.64 12.15 -21.17
N ARG A 36 11.03 11.19 -20.32
CA ARG A 36 10.12 10.46 -19.44
C ARG A 36 10.83 9.90 -18.22
N VAL A 37 10.13 9.86 -17.09
CA VAL A 37 10.52 9.14 -15.87
C VAL A 37 9.44 8.13 -15.55
N VAL A 38 9.84 6.91 -15.19
CA VAL A 38 8.95 5.87 -14.67
C VAL A 38 9.49 5.38 -13.34
N MET A 39 8.64 5.31 -12.34
CA MET A 39 8.93 4.67 -11.07
C MET A 39 8.20 3.34 -11.00
N ALA A 40 8.95 2.26 -10.87
CA ALA A 40 8.41 0.91 -10.78
C ALA A 40 8.79 0.28 -9.45
N ARG A 41 7.82 -0.33 -8.78
CA ARG A 41 8.00 -1.14 -7.56
C ARG A 41 7.71 -2.60 -7.84
N VAL A 42 8.28 -3.47 -7.02
CA VAL A 42 7.97 -4.90 -7.02
C VAL A 42 6.85 -5.16 -6.02
N LEU A 43 5.76 -5.73 -6.49
CA LEU A 43 4.73 -6.31 -5.64
C LEU A 43 4.91 -7.83 -5.58
N SER A 44 4.70 -8.41 -4.41
CA SER A 44 4.82 -9.86 -4.20
C SER A 44 3.51 -10.42 -3.63
N GLU A 45 2.94 -11.44 -4.27
CA GLU A 45 1.75 -12.14 -3.82
C GLU A 45 1.91 -13.64 -4.08
N GLU A 46 1.70 -14.47 -3.06
CA GLU A 46 1.78 -15.95 -3.15
C GLU A 46 3.05 -16.47 -3.84
N GLY A 47 4.19 -15.82 -3.60
CA GLY A 47 5.47 -16.18 -4.20
C GLY A 47 5.69 -15.67 -5.64
N SER A 48 4.70 -15.04 -6.25
CA SER A 48 4.82 -14.36 -7.53
C SER A 48 5.26 -12.91 -7.33
N ARG A 49 6.18 -12.43 -8.17
CA ARG A 49 6.69 -11.04 -8.12
C ARG A 49 6.34 -10.32 -9.42
N ARG A 50 5.78 -9.11 -9.31
CA ARG A 50 5.33 -8.34 -10.47
C ARG A 50 5.72 -6.87 -10.37
N TRP A 51 5.91 -6.22 -11.55
CA TRP A 51 6.19 -4.81 -11.62
C TRP A 51 4.93 -3.98 -11.57
N LEU A 52 4.86 -3.04 -10.61
CA LEU A 52 3.88 -1.96 -10.58
C LEU A 52 4.57 -0.65 -10.96
N GLU A 53 4.13 -0.02 -12.05
CA GLU A 53 4.55 1.34 -12.40
C GLU A 53 3.69 2.34 -11.60
N ILE A 54 4.22 2.81 -10.47
CA ILE A 54 3.52 3.70 -9.54
C ILE A 54 3.36 5.10 -10.12
N ALA A 55 4.43 5.62 -10.72
CA ALA A 55 4.44 6.94 -11.32
C ALA A 55 5.08 6.89 -12.71
N SER A 56 4.47 7.57 -13.65
CA SER A 56 5.04 7.80 -14.97
C SER A 56 4.75 9.24 -15.35
N LEU A 57 5.77 10.01 -15.67
CA LEU A 57 5.66 11.41 -16.06
C LEU A 57 6.48 11.65 -17.32
N ASP A 58 5.92 12.39 -18.30
CA ASP A 58 6.62 12.81 -19.49
C ASP A 58 6.89 14.33 -19.50
N ALA A 59 7.85 14.76 -20.30
CA ALA A 59 8.23 16.17 -20.43
C ALA A 59 7.13 17.08 -21.00
N ARG A 60 6.04 16.51 -21.57
CA ARG A 60 4.91 17.25 -22.11
C ARG A 60 3.80 17.48 -21.08
N GLY A 61 4.01 17.02 -19.83
CA GLY A 61 3.06 17.15 -18.73
C GLY A 61 2.03 16.02 -18.67
N GLY A 62 2.14 15.00 -19.53
CA GLY A 62 1.39 13.75 -19.37
C GLY A 62 1.94 12.96 -18.20
N GLY A 63 1.07 12.51 -17.31
CA GLY A 63 1.52 11.72 -16.15
C GLY A 63 0.43 10.76 -15.67
N LYS A 64 0.86 9.63 -15.10
CA LYS A 64 0.00 8.66 -14.46
C LYS A 64 0.58 8.35 -13.09
N LEU A 65 -0.25 8.47 -12.07
CA LEU A 65 0.03 7.96 -10.73
C LEU A 65 -0.92 6.79 -10.48
N ILE A 66 -0.43 5.71 -9.95
CA ILE A 66 -1.24 4.51 -9.65
C ILE A 66 -1.04 4.18 -8.18
N ASP A 67 -2.12 4.17 -7.41
CA ASP A 67 -2.10 3.63 -6.05
C ASP A 67 -2.06 2.09 -6.12
N PRO A 68 -1.16 1.43 -5.38
CA PRO A 68 -1.10 -0.03 -5.27
C PRO A 68 -2.41 -0.70 -4.88
N LEU A 69 -3.28 -0.02 -4.12
CA LEU A 69 -4.59 -0.53 -3.70
C LEU A 69 -5.55 -0.83 -4.88
N TRP A 70 -5.32 -0.19 -6.05
CA TRP A 70 -6.21 -0.25 -7.23
C TRP A 70 -5.78 -1.25 -8.29
N VAL A 71 -4.74 -2.00 -8.07
CA VAL A 71 -4.11 -2.77 -9.13
C VAL A 71 -4.57 -4.21 -9.10
N ASP A 72 -5.09 -4.68 -10.23
CA ASP A 72 -5.25 -6.12 -10.46
C ASP A 72 -3.85 -6.75 -10.58
N PHE A 73 -3.40 -7.42 -9.51
CA PHE A 73 -2.09 -8.08 -9.48
C PHE A 73 -1.92 -9.04 -10.66
N GLY A 74 -2.98 -9.74 -11.07
CA GLY A 74 -2.96 -10.68 -12.19
C GLY A 74 -2.67 -10.01 -13.54
N ALA A 75 -3.02 -8.74 -13.70
CA ALA A 75 -2.79 -7.97 -14.93
C ALA A 75 -1.38 -7.35 -15.01
N LEU A 76 -0.61 -7.36 -13.91
CA LEU A 76 0.75 -6.82 -13.89
C LEU A 76 1.74 -7.74 -14.59
N ARG A 77 2.81 -7.13 -15.16
CA ARG A 77 3.92 -7.86 -15.77
C ARG A 77 4.76 -8.58 -14.73
N SER A 78 5.22 -9.79 -15.02
CA SER A 78 6.17 -10.50 -14.18
C SER A 78 7.48 -9.71 -14.06
N VAL A 79 8.16 -9.82 -12.92
CA VAL A 79 9.50 -9.22 -12.73
C VAL A 79 10.49 -9.80 -13.75
N ASP A 80 10.34 -11.06 -14.15
CA ASP A 80 11.21 -11.74 -15.10
C ASP A 80 11.02 -11.28 -16.55
N ASP A 81 9.93 -10.60 -16.87
CA ASP A 81 9.65 -10.09 -18.23
C ASP A 81 10.48 -8.86 -18.59
N ASP A 82 11.00 -8.12 -17.61
CA ASP A 82 11.87 -6.96 -17.82
C ASP A 82 13.28 -7.21 -17.28
N LYS A 83 14.12 -7.72 -18.16
CA LYS A 83 15.50 -8.12 -17.81
C LYS A 83 16.36 -6.96 -17.30
N SER A 84 16.14 -5.75 -17.80
CA SER A 84 16.95 -4.58 -17.42
C SER A 84 16.57 -4.04 -16.05
N ARG A 85 15.27 -3.95 -15.76
CA ARG A 85 14.79 -3.64 -14.41
C ARG A 85 15.24 -4.70 -13.42
N LEU A 86 15.12 -5.98 -13.79
CA LEU A 86 15.55 -7.10 -12.94
C LEU A 86 17.06 -7.07 -12.69
N GLN A 87 17.87 -6.80 -13.71
CA GLN A 87 19.33 -6.67 -13.57
C GLN A 87 19.70 -5.51 -12.63
N CYS A 88 19.06 -4.34 -12.79
CA CYS A 88 19.26 -3.20 -11.91
C CYS A 88 18.92 -3.54 -10.46
N LEU A 89 17.79 -4.22 -10.25
CA LEU A 89 17.32 -4.64 -8.94
C LEU A 89 18.28 -5.64 -8.27
N GLN A 90 18.76 -6.65 -9.03
CA GLN A 90 19.65 -7.68 -8.49
C GLN A 90 21.08 -7.17 -8.24
N SER A 91 21.59 -6.33 -9.14
CA SER A 91 22.95 -5.79 -9.00
C SER A 91 23.02 -4.61 -8.03
N GLN A 92 21.89 -4.01 -7.69
CA GLN A 92 21.80 -2.75 -6.94
C GLN A 92 22.67 -1.63 -7.52
N ALA A 93 22.83 -1.66 -8.85
CA ALA A 93 23.68 -0.73 -9.59
C ALA A 93 22.93 -0.16 -10.80
N LYS A 94 23.42 0.97 -11.28
CA LYS A 94 22.94 1.59 -12.50
C LYS A 94 23.07 0.63 -13.69
N VAL A 95 22.00 0.50 -14.48
CA VAL A 95 21.97 -0.23 -15.76
C VAL A 95 21.57 0.73 -16.86
N GLU A 96 22.26 0.70 -17.99
CA GLU A 96 21.95 1.54 -19.15
C GLU A 96 21.68 0.71 -20.39
N LEU A 97 20.59 1.01 -21.08
CA LEU A 97 20.29 0.52 -22.42
C LEU A 97 20.40 1.68 -23.41
N ALA A 98 21.23 1.49 -24.44
CA ALA A 98 21.41 2.47 -25.51
C ALA A 98 20.94 1.89 -26.84
N TRP A 99 20.25 2.72 -27.64
CA TRP A 99 19.91 2.43 -29.02
C TRP A 99 20.68 3.41 -29.92
N ALA A 100 21.24 2.96 -31.03
CA ALA A 100 21.93 3.78 -31.99
C ALA A 100 23.31 4.38 -31.53
N GLY A 101 24.10 3.64 -30.73
CA GLY A 101 25.48 3.99 -30.39
C GLY A 101 25.62 4.76 -29.06
N GLU A 102 26.83 5.23 -28.79
CA GLU A 102 27.17 5.79 -27.47
C GLU A 102 26.51 7.13 -27.16
N GLU A 103 26.12 7.93 -28.17
CA GLU A 103 25.51 9.24 -28.01
C GLU A 103 23.97 9.26 -28.25
N GLY A 104 23.37 8.11 -28.56
CA GLY A 104 21.96 8.00 -28.92
C GLY A 104 20.98 7.95 -27.72
N PRO A 105 19.68 7.82 -28.02
CA PRO A 105 18.65 7.64 -26.99
C PRO A 105 18.94 6.46 -26.10
N ARG A 106 18.66 6.61 -24.80
CA ARG A 106 18.89 5.57 -23.81
C ARG A 106 17.87 5.56 -22.70
N ILE A 107 17.79 4.41 -22.04
CA ILE A 107 17.07 4.26 -20.78
C ILE A 107 18.10 3.95 -19.70
N THR A 108 18.09 4.75 -18.64
CA THR A 108 18.90 4.55 -17.45
C THR A 108 18.02 4.03 -16.34
N TYR A 109 18.35 2.88 -15.81
CA TYR A 109 17.70 2.25 -14.65
C TYR A 109 18.56 2.49 -13.41
N LEU A 110 17.94 3.02 -12.36
CA LEU A 110 18.59 3.32 -11.08
C LEU A 110 17.82 2.64 -9.95
N PRO A 111 18.47 1.93 -9.01
CA PRO A 111 17.79 1.29 -7.90
C PRO A 111 17.22 2.34 -6.96
N LEU A 112 15.95 2.18 -6.57
CA LEU A 112 15.25 3.14 -5.70
C LEU A 112 15.63 2.96 -4.23
N PHE A 113 15.79 1.72 -3.76
CA PHE A 113 15.95 1.37 -2.35
C PHE A 113 17.12 0.40 -2.17
N ALA A 114 18.35 0.91 -2.35
CA ALA A 114 19.55 0.07 -2.46
C ALA A 114 20.11 -0.49 -1.13
N ASP A 115 19.68 0.00 0.04
CA ASP A 115 20.48 -0.17 1.25
C ASP A 115 19.78 -0.96 2.38
N ASN A 116 18.52 -1.38 2.24
CA ASN A 116 17.84 -2.16 3.26
C ASN A 116 16.93 -3.25 2.62
N PRO A 117 17.13 -4.54 2.98
CA PRO A 117 16.30 -5.63 2.45
C PRO A 117 14.82 -5.56 2.88
N ASP A 118 14.48 -4.77 3.88
CA ASP A 118 13.11 -4.56 4.35
C ASP A 118 12.41 -3.38 3.63
N ASP A 119 13.13 -2.61 2.81
CA ASP A 119 12.55 -1.54 2.01
C ASP A 119 11.85 -2.13 0.77
N ASP A 120 10.80 -1.44 0.33
CA ASP A 120 10.08 -1.79 -0.90
C ASP A 120 11.07 -1.79 -2.09
N GLU A 121 11.25 -2.92 -2.77
CA GLU A 121 12.12 -3.03 -3.94
C GLU A 121 11.58 -2.20 -5.11
N GLY A 122 12.43 -1.39 -5.74
CA GLY A 122 12.01 -0.56 -6.86
C GLY A 122 13.14 -0.04 -7.75
N VAL A 123 12.74 0.52 -8.89
CA VAL A 123 13.63 1.07 -9.90
C VAL A 123 13.06 2.39 -10.44
N VAL A 124 13.93 3.40 -10.59
CA VAL A 124 13.65 4.59 -11.40
C VAL A 124 14.19 4.36 -12.80
N GLU A 125 13.34 4.58 -13.78
CA GLU A 125 13.65 4.47 -15.19
C GLU A 125 13.63 5.87 -15.81
N ILE A 126 14.73 6.30 -16.39
CA ILE A 126 14.93 7.62 -17.00
C ILE A 126 15.15 7.46 -18.50
N HIS A 127 14.26 8.00 -19.32
CA HIS A 127 14.37 8.05 -20.76
C HIS A 127 14.99 9.37 -21.19
N SER A 128 16.10 9.34 -21.92
CA SER A 128 16.80 10.51 -22.43
C SER A 128 17.18 10.35 -23.89
N GLY A 129 17.13 11.45 -24.65
CA GLY A 129 17.54 11.49 -26.05
C GLY A 129 19.07 11.39 -26.25
N ALA A 130 19.85 11.60 -25.20
CA ALA A 130 21.32 11.55 -25.21
C ALA A 130 21.85 11.15 -23.83
N VAL A 131 23.19 10.94 -23.76
CA VAL A 131 23.90 10.70 -22.50
C VAL A 131 23.73 11.87 -21.54
N LEU A 132 23.39 11.61 -20.29
CA LEU A 132 23.42 12.63 -19.26
C LEU A 132 24.87 13.04 -18.96
N LYS A 133 25.12 14.34 -19.01
CA LYS A 133 26.44 14.91 -18.67
C LYS A 133 26.78 14.63 -17.21
N PRO A 134 28.06 14.64 -16.82
CA PRO A 134 28.47 14.40 -15.43
C PRO A 134 27.75 15.27 -14.39
N GLU A 135 27.50 16.55 -14.70
CA GLU A 135 26.74 17.48 -13.84
C GLU A 135 25.27 17.06 -13.69
N GLN A 136 24.65 16.53 -14.74
CA GLN A 136 23.27 16.04 -14.73
C GLN A 136 23.18 14.72 -13.97
N GLN A 137 24.18 13.84 -14.10
CA GLN A 137 24.27 12.63 -13.29
C GLN A 137 24.40 12.99 -11.79
N ALA A 138 25.28 13.94 -11.45
CA ALA A 138 25.42 14.40 -10.07
C ALA A 138 24.11 15.00 -9.52
N THR A 139 23.33 15.72 -10.35
CA THR A 139 22.02 16.23 -9.99
C THR A 139 21.02 15.09 -9.72
N THR A 140 21.02 14.07 -10.59
CA THR A 140 20.19 12.86 -10.42
C THR A 140 20.51 12.14 -9.10
N ASP A 141 21.81 11.93 -8.85
CA ASP A 141 22.27 11.24 -7.64
C ASP A 141 21.90 12.02 -6.37
N ALA A 142 22.02 13.36 -6.39
CA ALA A 142 21.65 14.22 -5.27
C ALA A 142 20.13 14.14 -4.99
N LEU A 143 19.28 14.23 -6.01
CA LEU A 143 17.83 14.10 -5.88
C LEU A 143 17.42 12.74 -5.34
N LEU A 144 18.00 11.65 -5.88
CA LEU A 144 17.74 10.29 -5.41
C LEU A 144 18.22 10.08 -3.97
N HIS A 145 19.35 10.66 -3.60
CA HIS A 145 19.86 10.57 -2.22
C HIS A 145 18.91 11.23 -1.23
N VAL A 146 18.45 12.47 -1.52
CA VAL A 146 17.49 13.18 -0.66
C VAL A 146 16.15 12.44 -0.63
N PHE A 147 15.66 11.98 -1.79
CA PHE A 147 14.45 11.19 -1.88
C PHE A 147 14.52 9.94 -0.99
N ARG A 148 15.58 9.13 -1.10
CA ARG A 148 15.76 7.91 -0.28
C ARG A 148 15.77 8.23 1.22
N ASN A 149 16.45 9.30 1.62
CA ASN A 149 16.48 9.72 3.03
C ASN A 149 15.10 10.14 3.52
N MET A 150 14.37 10.94 2.75
CA MET A 150 13.01 11.36 3.09
C MET A 150 12.05 10.18 3.12
N TYR A 151 12.13 9.29 2.13
CA TYR A 151 11.31 8.09 2.07
C TYR A 151 11.51 7.21 3.31
N ARG A 152 12.77 7.01 3.75
CA ARG A 152 13.10 6.24 4.96
C ARG A 152 12.58 6.92 6.23
N LEU A 153 12.71 8.24 6.34
CA LEU A 153 12.19 9.00 7.48
C LEU A 153 10.67 8.87 7.57
N LEU A 154 9.97 9.03 6.46
CA LEU A 154 8.52 8.84 6.40
C LEU A 154 8.15 7.38 6.71
N ALA A 155 8.87 6.40 6.11
CA ALA A 155 8.67 5.00 6.39
C ALA A 155 8.79 4.66 7.87
N TYR A 156 9.78 5.22 8.54
CA TYR A 156 9.98 5.05 9.98
C TYR A 156 8.89 5.74 10.81
N SER A 157 8.50 6.98 10.42
CA SER A 157 7.43 7.73 11.11
C SER A 157 6.06 7.07 11.01
N ASP A 158 5.79 6.31 9.95
CA ASP A 158 4.49 5.72 9.67
C ASP A 158 4.35 4.28 10.19
N ARG A 159 5.41 3.74 10.80
CA ARG A 159 5.40 2.37 11.33
C ARG A 159 5.31 2.32 12.85
N ASP A 160 4.70 1.26 13.36
CA ASP A 160 4.74 0.87 14.76
C ASP A 160 6.09 0.24 15.08
N ALA A 161 6.76 0.75 16.10
CA ALA A 161 8.14 0.36 16.46
C ALA A 161 8.28 -1.11 16.89
N LEU A 162 7.24 -1.71 17.47
CA LEU A 162 7.27 -3.11 17.88
C LEU A 162 7.02 -4.05 16.72
N THR A 163 5.92 -3.85 15.99
CA THR A 163 5.45 -4.81 15.00
C THR A 163 5.93 -4.53 13.59
N GLY A 164 6.38 -3.29 13.30
CA GLY A 164 6.73 -2.82 11.95
C GLY A 164 5.52 -2.70 11.00
N LEU A 165 4.28 -2.90 11.47
CA LEU A 165 3.07 -2.55 10.72
C LEU A 165 2.92 -1.03 10.64
N LEU A 166 2.05 -0.54 9.77
CA LEU A 166 1.71 0.87 9.76
C LEU A 166 1.08 1.28 11.10
N ASN A 167 1.28 2.52 11.53
CA ASN A 167 0.73 3.02 12.77
C ASN A 167 -0.61 3.73 12.56
N ARG A 168 -1.21 4.25 13.63
CA ARG A 168 -2.48 4.98 13.61
C ARG A 168 -2.43 6.19 12.69
N LYS A 169 -1.35 6.98 12.71
CA LYS A 169 -1.18 8.17 11.87
C LYS A 169 -1.26 7.80 10.38
N ALA A 170 -0.56 6.74 9.99
CA ALA A 170 -0.58 6.25 8.61
C ALA A 170 -1.99 5.78 8.17
N LEU A 171 -2.82 5.25 9.11
CA LEU A 171 -4.21 4.94 8.82
C LEU A 171 -5.00 6.20 8.45
N ASP A 172 -4.87 7.27 9.23
CA ASP A 172 -5.59 8.51 8.99
C ASP A 172 -5.23 9.11 7.61
N ASP A 173 -3.94 9.16 7.29
CA ASP A 173 -3.45 9.67 6.00
C ASP A 173 -3.96 8.83 4.81
N THR A 174 -3.88 7.51 4.89
CA THR A 174 -4.31 6.58 3.81
C THR A 174 -5.82 6.56 3.64
N PHE A 175 -6.57 6.68 4.73
CA PHE A 175 -8.04 6.63 4.70
C PHE A 175 -8.65 7.74 3.85
N TYR A 176 -8.16 8.98 4.01
CA TYR A 176 -8.67 10.11 3.23
C TYR A 176 -8.36 9.97 1.74
N SER A 177 -7.23 9.40 1.36
CA SER A 177 -6.93 9.09 -0.04
C SER A 177 -7.95 8.09 -0.60
N ALA A 178 -8.26 7.02 0.14
CA ALA A 178 -9.25 6.02 -0.24
C ALA A 178 -10.67 6.62 -0.42
N VAL A 179 -11.10 7.51 0.48
CA VAL A 179 -12.41 8.19 0.40
C VAL A 179 -12.48 9.13 -0.80
N LEU A 180 -11.43 9.90 -1.07
CA LEU A 180 -11.39 10.83 -2.21
C LEU A 180 -11.50 10.10 -3.55
N GLU A 181 -10.90 8.92 -3.66
CA GLU A 181 -10.96 8.09 -4.85
C GLU A 181 -12.35 7.48 -5.04
N GLU A 182 -13.00 6.98 -3.99
CA GLU A 182 -14.39 6.50 -4.05
C GLU A 182 -15.36 7.60 -4.53
N LEU A 183 -15.15 8.84 -4.07
CA LEU A 183 -15.90 10.00 -4.55
C LEU A 183 -15.64 10.28 -6.04
N GLY A 184 -14.39 10.24 -6.50
CA GLY A 184 -14.01 10.49 -7.88
C GLY A 184 -14.62 9.46 -8.84
N GLU A 185 -14.62 8.18 -8.50
CA GLU A 185 -15.23 7.12 -9.29
C GLU A 185 -16.76 7.19 -9.30
N SER A 186 -17.39 7.52 -8.17
CA SER A 186 -18.84 7.71 -8.09
C SER A 186 -19.31 8.84 -9.01
N ILE A 187 -18.57 9.95 -9.10
CA ILE A 187 -18.86 11.06 -10.00
C ILE A 187 -18.68 10.64 -11.46
N GLN A 188 -17.60 9.90 -11.78
CA GLN A 188 -17.35 9.43 -13.15
C GLN A 188 -18.40 8.38 -13.59
N ALA A 189 -18.82 7.49 -12.70
CA ALA A 189 -19.87 6.51 -12.98
C ALA A 189 -21.24 7.16 -13.24
N GLN A 190 -21.55 8.28 -12.55
CA GLN A 190 -22.78 9.05 -12.77
C GLN A 190 -22.74 9.88 -14.06
N GLN A 191 -21.57 10.27 -14.54
CA GLN A 191 -21.39 11.05 -15.78
C GLN A 191 -21.19 10.18 -17.02
N ALA A 192 -20.92 8.89 -16.87
CA ALA A 192 -20.79 7.95 -17.98
C ALA A 192 -22.17 7.68 -18.57
N ALA A 193 -22.43 8.20 -19.78
CA ALA A 193 -23.57 7.81 -20.59
C ALA A 193 -23.54 6.29 -20.81
N PRO A 194 -24.71 5.61 -21.00
CA PRO A 194 -24.74 4.17 -21.24
C PRO A 194 -23.82 3.81 -22.39
N ALA A 195 -22.86 2.94 -22.14
CA ALA A 195 -21.83 2.56 -23.10
C ALA A 195 -22.46 2.00 -24.36
N PRO A 196 -21.99 2.40 -25.57
CA PRO A 196 -22.43 1.78 -26.81
C PRO A 196 -22.06 0.31 -26.79
N THR A 197 -23.03 -0.54 -27.04
CA THR A 197 -22.84 -1.98 -27.30
C THR A 197 -21.92 -2.17 -28.49
N ASP A 198 -20.82 -2.90 -28.31
CA ASP A 198 -19.99 -3.34 -29.43
C ASP A 198 -20.78 -4.24 -30.36
N ALA A 199 -20.47 -4.21 -31.66
CA ALA A 199 -21.08 -5.01 -32.71
C ALA A 199 -20.95 -6.53 -32.53
N SER A 200 -20.29 -7.01 -31.47
CA SER A 200 -20.10 -8.41 -31.11
C SER A 200 -21.03 -8.91 -29.99
N GLY A 201 -21.90 -8.04 -29.41
CA GLY A 201 -22.86 -8.48 -28.39
C GLY A 201 -22.28 -8.92 -27.05
N GLN A 202 -20.99 -8.70 -26.83
CA GLN A 202 -20.39 -8.96 -25.51
C GLN A 202 -20.57 -7.73 -24.64
N GLU A 203 -21.39 -7.84 -23.60
CA GLU A 203 -21.44 -6.88 -22.50
C GLU A 203 -20.02 -6.70 -21.95
N ARG A 204 -19.47 -5.50 -22.07
CA ARG A 204 -18.32 -5.13 -21.24
C ARG A 204 -18.76 -5.36 -19.80
N ARG A 205 -18.09 -6.29 -19.13
CA ARG A 205 -18.30 -6.56 -17.71
C ARG A 205 -18.32 -5.20 -17.01
N HIS A 206 -19.49 -4.83 -16.47
CA HIS A 206 -19.62 -3.69 -15.57
C HIS A 206 -18.58 -3.91 -14.47
N ARG A 207 -17.52 -3.11 -14.45
CA ARG A 207 -16.67 -3.04 -13.26
C ARG A 207 -17.56 -2.57 -12.13
N VAL A 208 -17.86 -3.46 -11.20
CA VAL A 208 -18.49 -3.08 -9.94
C VAL A 208 -17.53 -2.05 -9.30
N PRO A 209 -18.04 -0.87 -8.93
CA PRO A 209 -17.16 0.11 -8.29
C PRO A 209 -16.50 -0.53 -7.07
N PRO A 210 -15.21 -0.33 -6.90
CA PRO A 210 -14.49 -0.89 -5.78
C PRO A 210 -15.04 -0.35 -4.47
N ASN A 211 -15.17 -1.21 -3.48
CA ASN A 211 -15.58 -0.84 -2.14
C ASN A 211 -14.36 -0.93 -1.21
N TYR A 212 -14.14 0.10 -0.43
CA TYR A 212 -13.18 0.04 0.67
C TYR A 212 -13.82 -0.50 1.93
N TRP A 213 -13.04 -1.27 2.67
CA TRP A 213 -13.44 -1.88 3.92
C TRP A 213 -12.36 -1.64 4.96
N LEU A 214 -12.77 -1.17 6.14
CA LEU A 214 -11.90 -1.04 7.29
C LEU A 214 -12.29 -2.08 8.34
N GLY A 215 -11.34 -2.93 8.71
CA GLY A 215 -11.49 -3.90 9.78
C GLY A 215 -10.67 -3.51 10.99
N SER A 216 -11.20 -3.81 12.17
CA SER A 216 -10.52 -3.76 13.46
C SER A 216 -10.34 -5.18 13.98
N VAL A 217 -9.22 -5.42 14.63
CA VAL A 217 -8.86 -6.72 15.24
C VAL A 217 -8.34 -6.47 16.64
N SER A 218 -8.75 -7.29 17.60
CA SER A 218 -8.26 -7.32 18.97
C SER A 218 -7.88 -8.74 19.37
N VAL A 219 -6.81 -8.86 20.16
CA VAL A 219 -6.38 -10.15 20.71
C VAL A 219 -7.22 -10.51 21.92
N ASP A 220 -7.86 -11.68 21.89
CA ASP A 220 -8.73 -12.11 22.98
C ASP A 220 -7.95 -12.33 24.28
N GLY A 221 -8.40 -11.69 25.35
CA GLY A 221 -7.79 -11.84 26.68
C GLY A 221 -6.36 -11.28 26.80
N PHE A 222 -5.97 -10.30 25.97
CA PHE A 222 -4.62 -9.75 25.97
C PHE A 222 -4.19 -9.21 27.33
N ASP A 223 -5.05 -8.50 28.06
CA ASP A 223 -4.76 -8.00 29.40
C ASP A 223 -4.42 -9.13 30.36
N GLN A 224 -5.16 -10.26 30.29
CA GLN A 224 -4.89 -11.45 31.09
C GLN A 224 -3.55 -12.11 30.76
N ILE A 225 -3.17 -12.09 29.47
CA ILE A 225 -1.86 -12.57 29.02
C ILE A 225 -0.77 -11.69 29.62
N ASN A 226 -0.92 -10.37 29.51
CA ASN A 226 0.03 -9.40 30.04
C ASN A 226 0.19 -9.50 31.56
N ASP A 227 -0.91 -9.58 32.30
CA ASP A 227 -0.92 -9.69 33.76
C ASP A 227 -0.29 -10.99 34.26
N LYS A 228 -0.52 -12.09 33.55
CA LYS A 228 -0.07 -13.42 33.96
C LYS A 228 1.36 -13.73 33.57
N TYR A 229 1.78 -13.31 32.37
CA TYR A 229 3.06 -13.72 31.79
C TYR A 229 4.04 -12.56 31.61
N GLY A 230 3.59 -11.33 31.83
CA GLY A 230 4.38 -10.09 31.70
C GLY A 230 4.49 -9.55 30.29
N ASN A 231 4.98 -8.32 30.21
CA ASN A 231 4.98 -7.50 28.98
C ASN A 231 5.77 -8.15 27.82
N LEU A 232 6.90 -8.81 28.10
CA LEU A 232 7.71 -9.44 27.04
C LEU A 232 6.94 -10.55 26.31
N VAL A 233 6.21 -11.38 27.06
CA VAL A 233 5.39 -12.45 26.45
C VAL A 233 4.18 -11.89 25.71
N ALA A 234 3.59 -10.81 26.22
CA ALA A 234 2.52 -10.10 25.54
C ALA A 234 3.01 -9.48 24.23
N GLU A 235 4.21 -8.89 24.21
CA GLU A 235 4.85 -8.37 22.98
C GLU A 235 5.13 -9.47 21.95
N ASP A 236 5.58 -10.66 22.39
CA ASP A 236 5.76 -11.81 21.50
C ASP A 236 4.44 -12.25 20.85
N VAL A 237 3.32 -12.17 21.57
CA VAL A 237 1.98 -12.42 21.01
C VAL A 237 1.62 -11.38 19.94
N LEU A 238 1.88 -10.10 20.18
CA LEU A 238 1.64 -9.04 19.19
C LEU A 238 2.49 -9.21 17.93
N LEU A 239 3.77 -9.58 18.09
CA LEU A 239 4.66 -9.89 16.97
C LEU A 239 4.18 -11.09 16.17
N LEU A 240 3.69 -12.14 16.84
CA LEU A 240 3.11 -13.32 16.19
C LEU A 240 1.88 -12.93 15.38
N VAL A 241 0.93 -12.17 15.95
CA VAL A 241 -0.28 -11.72 15.27
C VAL A 241 0.08 -10.87 14.05
N ALA A 242 0.99 -9.90 14.19
CA ALA A 242 1.45 -9.07 13.09
C ALA A 242 2.09 -9.89 11.95
N ARG A 243 2.88 -10.92 12.27
CA ARG A 243 3.47 -11.84 11.29
C ARG A 243 2.40 -12.64 10.55
N ILE A 244 1.39 -13.14 11.26
CA ILE A 244 0.29 -13.90 10.65
C ILE A 244 -0.55 -12.96 9.76
N MET A 245 -0.78 -11.70 10.16
CA MET A 245 -1.44 -10.70 9.31
C MET A 245 -0.72 -10.55 7.98
N ARG A 246 0.60 -10.29 7.98
CA ARG A 246 1.39 -10.15 6.75
C ARG A 246 1.32 -11.37 5.83
N ASN A 247 1.22 -12.57 6.41
CA ASN A 247 1.15 -13.82 5.64
C ASN A 247 -0.26 -14.17 5.18
N THR A 248 -1.30 -13.50 5.69
CA THR A 248 -2.70 -13.82 5.39
C THR A 248 -3.34 -12.82 4.46
N PHE A 249 -3.11 -11.54 4.69
CA PHE A 249 -3.62 -10.45 3.85
C PHE A 249 -2.71 -10.24 2.64
N ARG A 250 -3.24 -9.61 1.61
CA ARG A 250 -2.52 -9.36 0.36
C ARG A 250 -1.48 -8.24 0.56
N THR A 251 -0.47 -8.20 -0.29
CA THR A 251 0.61 -7.20 -0.21
C THR A 251 0.10 -5.76 -0.32
N TYR A 252 -1.00 -5.54 -1.02
CA TYR A 252 -1.62 -4.22 -1.17
C TYR A 252 -2.67 -3.91 -0.10
N ASP A 253 -3.13 -4.86 0.70
CA ASP A 253 -3.93 -4.55 1.89
C ASP A 253 -3.06 -3.80 2.90
N ARG A 254 -3.57 -2.69 3.43
CA ARG A 254 -2.83 -1.89 4.40
C ARG A 254 -3.07 -2.42 5.81
N LEU A 255 -1.99 -2.81 6.47
CA LEU A 255 -2.02 -3.44 7.80
C LEU A 255 -1.48 -2.49 8.84
N TYR A 256 -2.26 -2.25 9.89
CA TYR A 256 -1.96 -1.25 10.91
C TYR A 256 -1.94 -1.86 12.30
N ARG A 257 -1.13 -1.26 13.19
CA ARG A 257 -1.28 -1.40 14.64
C ARG A 257 -1.68 -0.06 15.22
N LEU A 258 -2.82 -0.05 15.92
CA LEU A 258 -3.40 1.18 16.46
C LEU A 258 -2.90 1.52 17.88
N GLY A 259 -2.27 0.55 18.53
CA GLY A 259 -1.77 0.61 19.90
C GLY A 259 -2.36 -0.50 20.77
N GLY A 260 -1.67 -0.85 21.87
CA GLY A 260 -2.07 -1.98 22.70
C GLY A 260 -2.14 -3.28 21.90
N ASP A 261 -3.25 -3.98 21.99
CA ASP A 261 -3.59 -5.21 21.29
C ASP A 261 -4.43 -5.00 20.02
N LYS A 262 -4.64 -3.71 19.61
CA LYS A 262 -5.53 -3.35 18.51
C LYS A 262 -4.78 -3.24 17.19
N PHE A 263 -5.30 -3.93 16.18
CA PHE A 263 -4.83 -3.85 14.80
C PHE A 263 -5.96 -3.40 13.87
N ALA A 264 -5.62 -2.93 12.68
CA ALA A 264 -6.59 -2.64 11.64
C ALA A 264 -6.10 -3.10 10.27
N VAL A 265 -7.06 -3.30 9.37
CA VAL A 265 -6.82 -3.65 7.96
C VAL A 265 -7.70 -2.77 7.10
N LEU A 266 -7.09 -1.98 6.22
CA LEU A 266 -7.80 -1.28 5.15
C LEU A 266 -7.59 -2.07 3.87
N MET A 267 -8.69 -2.51 3.26
CA MET A 267 -8.66 -3.35 2.06
C MET A 267 -9.65 -2.86 1.03
N HIS A 268 -9.30 -3.14 -0.21
CA HIS A 268 -10.14 -2.91 -1.37
C HIS A 268 -10.75 -4.22 -1.83
N CYS A 269 -12.09 -4.34 -1.75
CA CYS A 269 -12.78 -5.58 -2.11
C CYS A 269 -14.18 -5.30 -2.65
N PRO A 270 -14.58 -5.93 -3.76
CA PRO A 270 -15.90 -5.68 -4.36
C PRO A 270 -17.07 -6.21 -3.51
N GLU A 271 -16.86 -7.24 -2.70
CA GLU A 271 -17.93 -7.95 -2.02
C GLU A 271 -17.64 -8.18 -0.53
N GLU A 272 -18.64 -7.93 0.32
CA GLU A 272 -18.59 -8.15 1.77
C GLU A 272 -18.22 -9.61 2.13
N ALA A 273 -18.70 -10.58 1.35
CA ALA A 273 -18.43 -11.99 1.58
C ALA A 273 -16.95 -12.34 1.45
N LEU A 274 -16.22 -11.70 0.52
CA LEU A 274 -14.79 -11.89 0.34
C LEU A 274 -13.99 -11.25 1.49
N VAL A 275 -14.46 -10.11 2.02
CA VAL A 275 -13.87 -9.47 3.20
C VAL A 275 -14.03 -10.40 4.41
N LEU A 276 -15.23 -10.92 4.64
CA LEU A 276 -15.50 -11.89 5.70
C LEU A 276 -14.58 -13.11 5.58
N ALA A 277 -14.44 -13.67 4.38
CA ALA A 277 -13.58 -14.82 4.13
C ALA A 277 -12.09 -14.53 4.43
N ALA A 278 -11.61 -13.30 4.16
CA ALA A 278 -10.25 -12.90 4.46
C ALA A 278 -10.00 -12.81 5.98
N PHE A 279 -10.93 -12.20 6.73
CA PHE A 279 -10.82 -12.11 8.19
C PHE A 279 -11.00 -13.48 8.87
N GLU A 280 -11.90 -14.34 8.38
CA GLU A 280 -12.04 -15.70 8.88
C GLU A 280 -10.78 -16.54 8.64
N ARG A 281 -10.16 -16.43 7.47
CA ARG A 281 -8.86 -17.06 7.20
C ARG A 281 -7.80 -16.57 8.18
N PHE A 282 -7.76 -15.28 8.46
CA PHE A 282 -6.84 -14.70 9.44
C PHE A 282 -7.11 -15.24 10.85
N ARG A 283 -8.35 -15.22 11.32
CA ARG A 283 -8.76 -15.76 12.60
C ARG A 283 -8.32 -17.24 12.77
N VAL A 284 -8.64 -18.07 11.78
CA VAL A 284 -8.25 -19.49 11.77
C VAL A 284 -6.74 -19.68 11.76
N ASN A 285 -6.00 -18.82 11.05
CA ASN A 285 -4.55 -18.88 11.04
C ASN A 285 -3.95 -18.52 12.41
N VAL A 286 -4.50 -17.51 13.11
CA VAL A 286 -4.08 -17.18 14.48
C VAL A 286 -4.38 -18.34 15.44
N GLU A 287 -5.60 -18.89 15.41
CA GLU A 287 -6.04 -20.00 16.28
C GLU A 287 -5.17 -21.25 16.17
N LYS A 288 -4.60 -21.52 14.98
CA LYS A 288 -3.68 -22.67 14.76
C LYS A 288 -2.36 -22.53 15.48
N PHE A 289 -1.92 -21.31 15.77
CA PHE A 289 -0.63 -21.09 16.42
C PHE A 289 -0.75 -21.30 17.94
N LYS A 290 0.17 -22.11 18.46
CA LYS A 290 0.32 -22.32 19.89
C LYS A 290 1.70 -21.85 20.31
N THR A 291 1.74 -20.87 21.20
CA THR A 291 2.99 -20.46 21.83
C THR A 291 3.31 -21.39 23.01
N ALA A 292 4.59 -21.63 23.23
CA ALA A 292 5.02 -22.54 24.33
C ALA A 292 4.62 -22.00 25.72
N GLN A 293 4.48 -20.70 25.87
CA GLN A 293 4.24 -20.02 27.14
C GLN A 293 2.75 -19.77 27.40
N VAL A 294 2.02 -19.24 26.41
CA VAL A 294 0.62 -18.83 26.55
C VAL A 294 -0.34 -19.94 26.13
N GLY A 295 0.11 -20.85 25.28
CA GLY A 295 -0.76 -21.82 24.62
C GLY A 295 -1.41 -21.24 23.35
N GLY A 296 -2.72 -21.45 23.18
CA GLY A 296 -3.47 -20.90 22.03
C GLY A 296 -3.79 -19.42 22.22
N VAL A 297 -3.68 -18.67 21.14
CA VAL A 297 -4.10 -17.28 21.05
C VAL A 297 -5.26 -17.21 20.06
N THR A 298 -6.28 -16.42 20.37
CA THR A 298 -7.42 -16.15 19.49
C THR A 298 -7.62 -14.64 19.31
N ILE A 299 -8.39 -14.29 18.32
CA ILE A 299 -8.69 -12.89 18.01
C ILE A 299 -10.18 -12.71 17.72
N CYS A 300 -10.69 -11.53 18.03
CA CYS A 300 -11.93 -11.04 17.48
C CYS A 300 -11.66 -10.01 16.39
N ALA A 301 -12.41 -10.07 15.29
CA ALA A 301 -12.33 -9.11 14.22
C ALA A 301 -13.73 -8.58 13.87
N GLY A 302 -13.80 -7.28 13.62
CA GLY A 302 -14.99 -6.60 13.13
C GLY A 302 -14.65 -5.74 11.92
N PHE A 303 -15.54 -5.62 10.95
CA PHE A 303 -15.29 -4.77 9.79
C PHE A 303 -16.53 -4.01 9.33
N SER A 304 -16.29 -2.86 8.71
CA SER A 304 -17.31 -1.98 8.15
C SER A 304 -16.91 -1.49 6.78
N ARG A 305 -17.88 -1.27 5.92
CA ARG A 305 -17.68 -0.59 4.64
C ARG A 305 -17.34 0.89 4.91
N VAL A 306 -16.39 1.41 4.13
CA VAL A 306 -16.08 2.84 4.08
C VAL A 306 -17.09 3.51 3.15
N SER A 307 -17.59 4.67 3.54
CA SER A 307 -18.49 5.51 2.75
C SER A 307 -17.86 6.87 2.51
N ALA A 308 -18.29 7.57 1.47
CA ALA A 308 -17.75 8.87 1.07
C ALA A 308 -17.85 9.97 2.16
N GLU A 309 -18.77 9.84 3.09
CA GLU A 309 -18.98 10.79 4.20
C GLU A 309 -18.24 10.41 5.49
N ASP A 310 -17.52 9.29 5.46
CA ASP A 310 -16.85 8.75 6.64
C ASP A 310 -15.52 9.46 6.97
N SER A 311 -15.21 9.46 8.26
CA SER A 311 -13.88 9.70 8.79
C SER A 311 -13.22 8.38 9.22
N PRO A 312 -11.89 8.33 9.39
CA PRO A 312 -11.20 7.15 9.95
C PRO A 312 -11.83 6.70 11.27
N ASP A 313 -12.13 7.67 12.16
CA ASP A 313 -12.71 7.39 13.48
C ASP A 313 -14.13 6.84 13.40
N SER A 314 -14.99 7.36 12.51
CA SER A 314 -16.37 6.87 12.38
C SER A 314 -16.44 5.44 11.87
N THR A 315 -15.62 5.12 10.84
CA THR A 315 -15.56 3.77 10.29
C THR A 315 -14.92 2.79 11.26
N LEU A 316 -13.84 3.21 11.93
CA LEU A 316 -13.18 2.39 12.93
C LEU A 316 -14.12 2.10 14.11
N ALA A 317 -14.87 3.09 14.61
CA ALA A 317 -15.83 2.89 15.68
C ALA A 317 -16.91 1.86 15.30
N ARG A 318 -17.38 1.84 14.05
CA ARG A 318 -18.30 0.79 13.58
C ARG A 318 -17.65 -0.59 13.56
N ALA A 319 -16.41 -0.68 13.10
CA ALA A 319 -15.66 -1.94 13.12
C ALA A 319 -15.37 -2.43 14.55
N GLU A 320 -15.01 -1.52 15.47
CA GLU A 320 -14.78 -1.84 16.89
C GLU A 320 -16.05 -2.32 17.58
N ARG A 321 -17.22 -1.71 17.32
CA ARG A 321 -18.51 -2.22 17.84
C ARG A 321 -18.77 -3.68 17.43
N ALA A 322 -18.37 -4.06 16.22
CA ALA A 322 -18.46 -5.45 15.78
C ALA A 322 -17.45 -6.36 16.49
N VAL A 323 -16.23 -5.87 16.82
CA VAL A 323 -15.28 -6.58 17.69
C VAL A 323 -15.86 -6.79 19.08
N ASP A 324 -16.42 -5.76 19.71
CA ASP A 324 -17.04 -5.83 21.05
C ASP A 324 -18.18 -6.87 21.09
N PHE A 325 -18.98 -6.91 20.01
CA PHE A 325 -19.99 -7.95 19.85
C PHE A 325 -19.39 -9.35 19.82
N CYS A 326 -18.31 -9.58 19.05
CA CYS A 326 -17.62 -10.86 18.99
C CYS A 326 -17.08 -11.27 20.37
N GLN A 327 -16.42 -10.35 21.07
CA GLN A 327 -15.86 -10.62 22.40
C GLN A 327 -16.95 -10.96 23.42
N SER A 328 -18.08 -10.27 23.41
CA SER A 328 -19.23 -10.54 24.29
C SER A 328 -19.99 -11.82 23.93
N SER A 329 -19.92 -12.27 22.68
CA SER A 329 -20.61 -13.46 22.16
C SER A 329 -19.81 -14.76 22.24
N GLY A 330 -18.63 -14.75 22.87
CA GLY A 330 -17.82 -15.96 23.11
C GLY A 330 -16.40 -15.92 22.57
N ALA A 331 -15.94 -14.76 22.11
CA ALA A 331 -14.61 -14.52 21.54
C ALA A 331 -14.29 -15.39 20.29
N ASN A 332 -13.08 -15.27 19.72
CA ASN A 332 -12.63 -16.04 18.56
C ASN A 332 -13.64 -16.01 17.38
N GLN A 333 -14.09 -14.83 17.00
CA GLN A 333 -15.14 -14.63 16.00
C GLN A 333 -14.83 -13.46 15.08
N VAL A 334 -15.51 -13.44 13.91
CA VAL A 334 -15.52 -12.34 12.96
C VAL A 334 -16.95 -11.85 12.74
N ALA A 335 -17.17 -10.55 12.74
CA ALA A 335 -18.47 -9.96 12.46
C ALA A 335 -18.39 -8.78 11.49
N SER A 336 -19.39 -8.66 10.61
CA SER A 336 -19.62 -7.48 9.81
C SER A 336 -20.56 -6.53 10.54
N HIS A 337 -20.19 -5.27 10.68
CA HIS A 337 -21.09 -4.24 11.22
C HIS A 337 -22.39 -4.15 10.38
N GLY A 338 -22.25 -4.15 9.04
CA GLY A 338 -23.40 -4.10 8.13
C GLY A 338 -24.35 -5.27 8.31
N GLU A 339 -23.83 -6.49 8.53
CA GLU A 339 -24.66 -7.66 8.80
C GLU A 339 -25.39 -7.56 10.16
N LEU A 340 -24.69 -7.06 11.19
CA LEU A 340 -25.31 -6.84 12.50
C LEU A 340 -26.45 -5.79 12.45
N VAL A 341 -26.29 -4.75 11.62
CA VAL A 341 -27.36 -3.79 11.35
C VAL A 341 -28.54 -4.46 10.63
N ARG A 342 -28.29 -5.24 9.58
CA ARG A 342 -29.33 -5.98 8.84
C ARG A 342 -30.13 -6.94 9.73
N ARG A 343 -29.49 -7.50 10.75
CA ARG A 343 -30.13 -8.38 11.76
C ARG A 343 -30.86 -7.60 12.86
N GLY A 344 -30.81 -6.26 12.85
CA GLY A 344 -31.44 -5.43 13.86
C GLY A 344 -30.73 -5.42 15.22
N LEU A 345 -29.48 -5.89 15.28
CA LEU A 345 -28.65 -5.90 16.50
C LEU A 345 -27.98 -4.54 16.74
N PHE A 346 -27.73 -3.79 15.68
CA PHE A 346 -27.15 -2.45 15.73
C PHE A 346 -28.02 -1.44 14.97
N THR A 347 -27.94 -0.18 15.38
CA THR A 347 -28.42 0.96 14.58
C THR A 347 -27.37 1.31 13.53
N PRO A 348 -27.81 1.79 12.35
CA PRO A 348 -26.91 2.23 11.28
C PRO A 348 -25.86 3.22 11.71
#